data_15d9d9b72413dc5ebc2af61c9d9bfbd8
#
_entry.id   15d9d9b72413dc5ebc2af61c9d9bfbd8
#
_cell.length_a   1.000
_cell.length_b   1.000
_cell.length_c   1.000
_cell.angle_alpha   90.00
_cell.angle_beta   90.00
_cell.angle_gamma   90.00
#
_symmetry.space_group_name_H-M   'P 1'
#
loop_
_entity.id
_entity.type
_entity.pdbx_description
1 polymer ?
#
loop_
_entity_poly.entity_id
_entity_poly.type
_entity_poly.pdbx_seq_one_letter_code
_entity_poly.pdbx_strand_id
1 'polypeptide(L)'
;MLVRRIVALAFGLVIAAPLCAFAQDQAPVQRPRGINAREHRQVQRIRDGRQDDELTRGELNRLRADEASIRAEERVYRQSGDGLNRWERRDLQRDLNRTSREIYRAKHNNREPK
;
A
#
# COMPACT_ATOMS: atom_id res chain seq x y z
N MET A 1 -34.70 13.89 -77.28
CA MET A 1 -34.16 14.77 -76.27
C MET A 1 -33.47 13.92 -75.20
N LEU A 2 -32.14 13.98 -75.11
CA LEU A 2 -31.30 13.11 -74.34
C LEU A 2 -31.18 13.64 -72.90
N VAL A 3 -31.66 12.89 -71.92
CA VAL A 3 -31.40 13.20 -70.50
C VAL A 3 -30.22 12.31 -70.02
N ARG A 4 -29.08 12.93 -69.92
CA ARG A 4 -27.86 12.28 -69.39
C ARG A 4 -28.00 12.17 -67.89
N ARG A 5 -28.12 10.97 -67.38
CA ARG A 5 -27.99 10.65 -65.94
C ARG A 5 -26.49 10.61 -65.56
N ILE A 6 -26.07 11.53 -64.78
CA ILE A 6 -24.75 11.51 -64.17
C ILE A 6 -24.85 10.70 -62.86
N VAL A 7 -24.21 9.52 -62.83
CA VAL A 7 -24.05 8.72 -61.62
C VAL A 7 -22.78 9.21 -60.93
N ALA A 8 -22.94 9.89 -59.81
CA ALA A 8 -21.84 10.25 -58.94
C ALA A 8 -21.49 9.07 -58.05
N LEU A 9 -20.35 8.46 -58.28
CA LEU A 9 -19.71 7.46 -57.38
C LEU A 9 -19.09 8.21 -56.22
N ALA A 10 -19.69 8.12 -55.06
CA ALA A 10 -19.07 8.58 -53.80
C ALA A 10 -18.10 7.50 -53.31
N PHE A 11 -16.81 7.79 -53.46
CA PHE A 11 -15.74 7.01 -52.84
C PHE A 11 -15.70 7.33 -51.33
N GLY A 12 -16.23 6.40 -50.55
CA GLY A 12 -16.10 6.46 -49.07
C GLY A 12 -14.68 6.11 -48.63
N LEU A 13 -13.92 7.11 -48.22
CA LEU A 13 -12.61 6.93 -47.59
C LEU A 13 -12.80 6.45 -46.16
N VAL A 14 -12.65 5.16 -45.92
CA VAL A 14 -12.61 4.58 -44.57
C VAL A 14 -11.22 4.87 -43.99
N ILE A 15 -11.12 5.88 -43.13
CA ILE A 15 -9.92 6.15 -42.33
C ILE A 15 -9.93 5.15 -41.19
N ALA A 16 -9.18 4.07 -41.32
CA ALA A 16 -8.86 3.17 -40.21
C ALA A 16 -7.89 3.88 -39.28
N ALA A 17 -8.38 4.44 -38.16
CA ALA A 17 -7.53 4.97 -37.12
C ALA A 17 -6.83 3.79 -36.40
N PRO A 18 -5.50 3.78 -36.30
CA PRO A 18 -4.82 2.79 -35.44
C PRO A 18 -5.19 3.05 -33.99
N LEU A 19 -5.87 2.12 -33.35
CA LEU A 19 -5.96 2.05 -31.89
C LEU A 19 -4.52 1.81 -31.37
N CYS A 20 -3.83 2.89 -31.07
CA CYS A 20 -2.65 2.82 -30.22
C CYS A 20 -3.11 2.36 -28.85
N ALA A 21 -3.05 1.06 -28.60
CA ALA A 21 -3.13 0.51 -27.27
C ALA A 21 -1.95 1.11 -26.48
N PHE A 22 -2.23 2.13 -25.68
CA PHE A 22 -1.31 2.57 -24.64
C PHE A 22 -1.23 1.41 -23.65
N ALA A 23 -0.28 0.50 -23.88
CA ALA A 23 0.21 -0.38 -22.85
C ALA A 23 0.78 0.56 -21.78
N GLN A 24 -0.02 0.83 -20.74
CA GLN A 24 0.46 1.48 -19.55
C GLN A 24 1.49 0.51 -18.97
N ASP A 25 2.75 0.80 -19.24
CA ASP A 25 3.87 0.19 -18.59
C ASP A 25 3.77 0.58 -17.11
N GLN A 26 3.00 -0.20 -16.36
CA GLN A 26 2.91 -0.06 -14.92
C GLN A 26 4.25 -0.53 -14.38
N ALA A 27 5.18 0.43 -14.27
CA ALA A 27 6.41 0.20 -13.54
C ALA A 27 6.06 -0.52 -12.24
N PRO A 28 6.74 -1.63 -11.90
CA PRO A 28 6.43 -2.40 -10.71
C PRO A 28 6.44 -1.45 -9.52
N VAL A 29 5.29 -1.33 -8.84
CA VAL A 29 5.15 -0.49 -7.65
C VAL A 29 6.21 -0.97 -6.66
N GLN A 30 7.32 -0.26 -6.61
CA GLN A 30 8.40 -0.57 -5.70
C GLN A 30 7.87 -0.39 -4.28
N ARG A 31 7.57 -1.50 -3.63
CA ARG A 31 7.12 -1.46 -2.23
C ARG A 31 8.21 -0.79 -1.41
N PRO A 32 7.90 0.32 -0.72
CA PRO A 32 8.88 1.02 0.07
C PRO A 32 9.61 0.04 0.98
N ARG A 33 10.95 0.09 0.99
CA ARG A 33 11.80 -0.75 1.83
C ARG A 33 12.30 0.07 3.02
N GLY A 34 12.53 -0.58 4.15
CA GLY A 34 13.07 0.08 5.34
C GLY A 34 12.08 0.12 6.52
N ILE A 35 12.48 0.82 7.57
CA ILE A 35 11.72 0.95 8.82
C ILE A 35 10.35 1.57 8.56
N ASN A 36 10.29 2.76 7.99
CA ASN A 36 9.05 3.49 7.73
C ASN A 36 8.04 2.66 6.90
N ALA A 37 8.52 1.93 5.91
CA ALA A 37 7.66 1.08 5.10
C ALA A 37 7.06 -0.08 5.89
N ARG A 38 7.79 -0.62 6.84
CA ARG A 38 7.29 -1.68 7.73
C ARG A 38 6.25 -1.13 8.68
N GLU A 39 6.51 0.02 9.30
CA GLU A 39 5.54 0.72 10.16
C GLU A 39 4.24 0.99 9.41
N HIS A 40 4.31 1.55 8.21
CA HIS A 40 3.12 1.77 7.39
C HIS A 40 2.32 0.50 7.15
N ARG A 41 2.98 -0.61 6.81
CA ARG A 41 2.28 -1.90 6.62
C ARG A 41 1.66 -2.42 7.90
N GLN A 42 2.31 -2.25 9.05
CA GLN A 42 1.76 -2.67 10.34
C GLN A 42 0.53 -1.85 10.71
N VAL A 43 0.58 -0.54 10.54
CA VAL A 43 -0.57 0.36 10.77
C VAL A 43 -1.74 0.00 9.86
N GLN A 44 -1.49 -0.33 8.60
CA GLN A 44 -2.56 -0.80 7.70
C GLN A 44 -3.17 -2.10 8.20
N ARG A 45 -2.36 -3.10 8.55
CA ARG A 45 -2.85 -4.37 9.08
C ARG A 45 -3.68 -4.22 10.36
N ILE A 46 -3.30 -3.29 11.26
CA ILE A 46 -4.07 -2.96 12.45
C ILE A 46 -5.40 -2.30 12.08
N ARG A 47 -5.39 -1.40 11.09
CA ARG A 47 -6.60 -0.75 10.60
C ARG A 47 -7.56 -1.74 9.97
N ASP A 48 -7.05 -2.60 9.09
CA ASP A 48 -7.82 -3.64 8.43
C ASP A 48 -8.42 -4.60 9.48
N GLY A 49 -7.62 -5.08 10.42
CA GLY A 49 -8.11 -5.94 11.50
C GLY A 49 -9.18 -5.30 12.40
N ARG A 50 -9.19 -3.96 12.50
CA ARG A 50 -10.28 -3.26 13.15
C ARG A 50 -11.54 -3.20 12.28
N GLN A 51 -11.38 -2.98 10.98
CA GLN A 51 -12.51 -2.87 10.03
C GLN A 51 -13.19 -4.21 9.82
N ASP A 52 -12.41 -5.28 9.87
CA ASP A 52 -12.87 -6.66 9.68
C ASP A 52 -13.33 -7.31 10.99
N ASP A 53 -13.41 -6.54 12.08
CA ASP A 53 -13.77 -7.01 13.43
C ASP A 53 -12.90 -8.18 13.94
N GLU A 54 -11.65 -8.25 13.49
CA GLU A 54 -10.68 -9.27 13.93
C GLU A 54 -9.94 -8.89 15.22
N LEU A 55 -10.01 -7.62 15.63
CA LEU A 55 -9.32 -7.07 16.80
C LEU A 55 -10.29 -6.59 17.87
N THR A 56 -10.10 -7.05 19.08
CA THR A 56 -10.78 -6.48 20.24
C THR A 56 -10.28 -5.06 20.53
N ARG A 57 -11.07 -4.25 21.25
CA ARG A 57 -10.67 -2.89 21.64
C ARG A 57 -9.36 -2.87 22.46
N GLY A 58 -9.18 -3.85 23.34
CA GLY A 58 -7.96 -3.99 24.13
C GLY A 58 -6.73 -4.27 23.27
N GLU A 59 -6.83 -5.19 22.32
CA GLU A 59 -5.77 -5.50 21.37
C GLU A 59 -5.44 -4.32 20.46
N LEU A 60 -6.46 -3.65 19.95
CA LEU A 60 -6.29 -2.44 19.15
C LEU A 60 -5.51 -1.36 19.90
N ASN A 61 -5.87 -1.08 21.15
CA ASN A 61 -5.20 -0.07 21.96
C ASN A 61 -3.75 -0.46 22.25
N ARG A 62 -3.49 -1.75 22.55
CA ARG A 62 -2.12 -2.25 22.77
C ARG A 62 -1.27 -2.11 21.51
N LEU A 63 -1.74 -2.60 20.37
CA LEU A 63 -0.99 -2.55 19.12
C LEU A 63 -0.71 -1.11 18.67
N ARG A 64 -1.64 -0.18 18.92
CA ARG A 64 -1.42 1.25 18.67
C ARG A 64 -0.36 1.85 19.59
N ALA A 65 -0.33 1.43 20.85
CA ALA A 65 0.68 1.88 21.80
C ALA A 65 2.07 1.36 21.42
N ASP A 66 2.17 0.10 20.98
CA ASP A 66 3.41 -0.49 20.51
C ASP A 66 3.95 0.25 19.25
N GLU A 67 3.10 0.55 18.29
CA GLU A 67 3.46 1.35 17.12
C GLU A 67 3.88 2.79 17.48
N ALA A 68 3.20 3.41 18.45
CA ALA A 68 3.56 4.74 18.93
C ALA A 68 4.93 4.74 19.63
N SER A 69 5.24 3.69 20.42
CA SER A 69 6.53 3.50 21.07
C SER A 69 7.67 3.37 20.05
N ILE A 70 7.49 2.51 19.03
CA ILE A 70 8.49 2.32 17.97
C ILE A 70 8.77 3.64 17.23
N ARG A 71 7.75 4.42 16.91
CA ARG A 71 7.93 5.73 16.26
C ARG A 71 8.61 6.75 17.15
N ALA A 72 8.33 6.71 18.46
CA ALA A 72 8.99 7.59 19.41
C ALA A 72 10.48 7.24 19.49
N GLU A 73 10.82 5.97 19.57
CA GLU A 73 12.19 5.46 19.58
C GLU A 73 12.93 5.79 18.29
N GLU A 74 12.30 5.54 17.12
CA GLU A 74 12.87 5.94 15.82
C GLU A 74 13.20 7.43 15.77
N ARG A 75 12.30 8.28 16.28
CA ARG A 75 12.52 9.72 16.32
C ARG A 75 13.73 10.09 17.18
N VAL A 76 13.86 9.49 18.35
CA VAL A 76 15.03 9.70 19.23
C VAL A 76 16.30 9.28 18.52
N TYR A 77 16.34 8.09 17.92
CA TYR A 77 17.50 7.59 17.19
C TYR A 77 17.89 8.48 16.01
N ARG A 78 16.91 9.00 15.26
CA ARG A 78 17.20 9.94 14.16
C ARG A 78 17.70 11.30 14.60
N GLN A 79 17.40 11.71 15.85
CA GLN A 79 17.88 12.97 16.44
C GLN A 79 19.25 12.84 17.10
N SER A 80 19.69 11.64 17.43
CA SER A 80 20.97 11.40 18.11
C SER A 80 22.19 11.45 17.20
N GLY A 81 22.02 11.51 15.86
CA GLY A 81 23.13 11.53 14.90
C GLY A 81 22.67 11.78 13.46
N ASP A 82 23.52 11.46 12.50
CA ASP A 82 23.26 11.63 11.07
C ASP A 82 22.29 10.58 10.48
N GLY A 83 21.30 10.14 11.25
CA GLY A 83 20.33 9.12 10.88
C GLY A 83 20.55 7.81 11.66
N LEU A 84 19.78 6.78 11.30
CA LEU A 84 19.82 5.51 12.01
C LEU A 84 21.14 4.76 11.78
N ASN A 85 21.89 4.51 12.82
CA ASN A 85 23.06 3.66 12.77
C ASN A 85 22.68 2.16 12.70
N ARG A 86 23.68 1.29 12.59
CA ARG A 86 23.45 -0.17 12.42
C ARG A 86 22.76 -0.82 13.64
N TRP A 87 23.06 -0.34 14.84
CA TRP A 87 22.46 -0.86 16.07
C TRP A 87 21.02 -0.43 16.23
N GLU A 88 20.74 0.83 16.03
CA GLU A 88 19.40 1.42 16.08
C GLU A 88 18.47 0.77 15.07
N ARG A 89 18.96 0.53 13.83
CA ARG A 89 18.21 -0.22 12.84
C ARG A 89 17.87 -1.64 13.28
N ARG A 90 18.80 -2.34 13.93
CA ARG A 90 18.56 -3.69 14.44
C ARG A 90 17.55 -3.69 15.57
N ASP A 91 17.60 -2.69 16.40
CA ASP A 91 16.71 -2.54 17.53
C ASP A 91 15.28 -2.31 17.06
N LEU A 92 15.04 -1.31 16.24
CA LEU A 92 13.76 -1.06 15.58
C LEU A 92 13.26 -2.29 14.79
N GLN A 93 14.15 -3.01 14.11
CA GLN A 93 13.77 -4.24 13.41
C GLN A 93 13.29 -5.35 14.36
N ARG A 94 13.88 -5.49 15.54
CA ARG A 94 13.42 -6.44 16.57
C ARG A 94 12.03 -6.08 17.06
N ASP A 95 11.79 -4.80 17.34
CA ASP A 95 10.51 -4.32 17.83
C ASP A 95 9.42 -4.45 16.76
N LEU A 96 9.70 -4.05 15.54
CA LEU A 96 8.79 -4.28 14.41
C LEU A 96 8.50 -5.78 14.19
N ASN A 97 9.48 -6.66 14.41
CA ASN A 97 9.25 -8.11 14.31
C ASN A 97 8.35 -8.60 15.45
N ARG A 98 8.52 -8.09 16.67
CA ARG A 98 7.68 -8.41 17.81
C ARG A 98 6.25 -7.97 17.53
N THR A 99 6.04 -6.71 17.24
CA THR A 99 4.70 -6.14 16.92
C THR A 99 4.04 -6.85 15.74
N SER A 100 4.79 -7.20 14.69
CA SER A 100 4.23 -7.97 13.56
C SER A 100 3.68 -9.33 13.99
N ARG A 101 4.34 -10.02 14.92
CA ARG A 101 3.82 -11.29 15.47
C ARG A 101 2.59 -11.08 16.35
N GLU A 102 2.57 -9.99 17.11
CA GLU A 102 1.42 -9.64 17.95
C GLU A 102 0.19 -9.29 17.11
N ILE A 103 0.35 -8.51 16.05
CA ILE A 103 -0.71 -8.24 15.07
C ILE A 103 -1.24 -9.54 14.48
N TYR A 104 -0.35 -10.44 14.07
CA TYR A 104 -0.76 -11.72 13.51
C TYR A 104 -1.58 -12.55 14.51
N ARG A 105 -1.10 -12.66 15.75
CA ARG A 105 -1.79 -13.41 16.82
C ARG A 105 -3.14 -12.80 17.17
N ALA A 106 -3.21 -11.48 17.24
CA ALA A 106 -4.43 -10.77 17.56
C ALA A 106 -5.50 -10.95 16.47
N LYS A 107 -5.10 -10.94 15.20
CA LYS A 107 -6.00 -11.18 14.05
C LYS A 107 -6.46 -12.64 13.89
N HIS A 108 -5.74 -13.59 14.49
CA HIS A 108 -6.00 -15.04 14.32
C HIS A 108 -6.34 -15.74 15.63
N ASN A 109 -6.69 -14.99 16.68
CA ASN A 109 -7.25 -15.58 17.88
C ASN A 109 -8.77 -15.66 17.75
N ASN A 110 -9.37 -16.63 18.44
CA ASN A 110 -10.83 -16.85 18.43
C ASN A 110 -11.58 -15.90 19.40
N ARG A 111 -11.06 -14.69 19.61
CA ARG A 111 -11.69 -13.70 20.49
C ARG A 111 -12.65 -12.83 19.68
N GLU A 112 -13.90 -12.78 20.11
CA GLU A 112 -14.86 -11.89 19.49
C GLU A 112 -14.60 -10.44 19.90
N PRO A 113 -14.63 -9.50 18.94
CA PRO A 113 -14.57 -8.07 19.23
C PRO A 113 -15.80 -7.65 20.04
N LYS A 114 -15.57 -6.96 21.14
CA LYS A 114 -16.63 -6.35 21.97
C LYS A 114 -16.59 -4.84 21.84
#